data_e84a3084db4ae941932f6aff9631bde1
#
_entry.id   e84a3084db4ae941932f6aff9631bde1
#
_cell.length_a   1.000
_cell.length_b   1.000
_cell.length_c   1.000
_cell.angle_alpha   90.00
_cell.angle_beta   90.00
_cell.angle_gamma   90.00
#
_symmetry.space_group_name_H-M   'P 1'
#
loop_
_entity.id
_entity.type
_entity.pdbx_description
1 polymer ?
#
loop_
_entity_poly.entity_id
_entity_poly.type
_entity_poly.pdbx_seq_one_letter_code
_entity_poly.pdbx_strand_id
1 'polypeptide(L)'
;MDRTDITKKIVSVKVKKGMKWETIAKKYDASKEWVVAALLGQMQMTKKQAEITGKIFGLTDEEIAWLQIVPYKGSLPTAVPTDPLIYRWYEIVSVYGTTIKELIHEEFGDGIMSAIDFSMDIQREADPKGDRVNVVLSGKFLSYKTY
;
A
#
# COMPACT_ATOMS: atom_id res chain seq x y z
N MET A 1 8.96 -16.52 14.97
CA MET A 1 9.16 -15.27 14.18
C MET A 1 8.40 -15.41 12.89
N ASP A 2 7.68 -14.36 12.51
CA ASP A 2 6.95 -14.30 11.26
C ASP A 2 7.10 -12.91 10.61
N ARG A 3 6.43 -12.70 9.47
CA ARG A 3 6.46 -11.41 8.75
C ARG A 3 5.91 -10.24 9.59
N THR A 4 4.96 -10.51 10.45
CA THR A 4 4.34 -9.49 11.34
C THR A 4 5.33 -9.00 12.39
N ASP A 5 6.14 -9.89 12.96
CA ASP A 5 7.15 -9.52 13.94
C ASP A 5 8.21 -8.60 13.32
N ILE A 6 8.62 -8.88 12.09
CA ILE A 6 9.57 -8.06 11.35
C ILE A 6 8.97 -6.68 11.04
N THR A 7 7.72 -6.63 10.63
CA THR A 7 7.00 -5.36 10.42
C THR A 7 6.97 -4.52 11.69
N LYS A 8 6.68 -5.10 12.84
CA LYS A 8 6.72 -4.42 14.15
C LYS A 8 8.11 -3.87 14.46
N LYS A 9 9.16 -4.66 14.19
CA LYS A 9 10.56 -4.23 14.38
C LYS A 9 10.90 -3.04 13.47
N ILE A 10 10.54 -3.08 12.19
CA ILE A 10 10.74 -2.00 11.23
C ILE A 10 10.09 -0.71 11.73
N VAL A 11 8.81 -0.77 12.14
CA VAL A 11 8.08 0.38 12.66
C VAL A 11 8.74 0.92 13.93
N SER A 12 9.13 0.04 14.85
CA SER A 12 9.81 0.41 16.09
C SER A 12 11.12 1.14 15.83
N VAL A 13 11.96 0.62 14.93
CA VAL A 13 13.23 1.26 14.55
C VAL A 13 13.00 2.61 13.89
N LYS A 14 12.01 2.70 12.99
CA LYS A 14 11.62 3.96 12.35
C LYS A 14 11.26 5.02 13.38
N VAL A 15 10.41 4.67 14.36
CA VAL A 15 9.98 5.59 15.43
C VAL A 15 11.17 6.01 16.29
N LYS A 16 11.97 5.04 16.76
CA LYS A 16 13.16 5.30 17.60
C LYS A 16 14.17 6.24 16.95
N LYS A 17 14.36 6.12 15.63
CA LYS A 17 15.30 6.94 14.86
C LYS A 17 14.67 8.21 14.27
N GLY A 18 13.38 8.48 14.48
CA GLY A 18 12.68 9.65 13.94
C GLY A 18 12.63 9.68 12.40
N MET A 19 12.64 8.54 11.75
CA MET A 19 12.72 8.44 10.28
C MET A 19 11.37 8.73 9.63
N LYS A 20 11.39 9.35 8.43
CA LYS A 20 10.20 9.55 7.60
C LYS A 20 10.11 8.48 6.51
N TRP A 21 8.91 7.96 6.25
CA TRP A 21 8.68 6.98 5.19
C TRP A 21 9.15 7.47 3.83
N GLU A 22 8.88 8.72 3.50
CA GLU A 22 9.31 9.33 2.24
C GLU A 22 10.84 9.29 2.05
N THR A 23 11.59 9.60 3.12
CA THR A 23 13.06 9.55 3.09
C THR A 23 13.58 8.12 2.95
N ILE A 24 12.94 7.17 3.64
CA ILE A 24 13.27 5.75 3.52
C ILE A 24 13.02 5.27 2.10
N ALA A 25 11.86 5.60 1.53
CA ALA A 25 11.46 5.15 0.20
C ALA A 25 12.43 5.57 -0.92
N LYS A 26 13.07 6.72 -0.78
CA LYS A 26 14.09 7.22 -1.75
C LYS A 26 15.31 6.29 -1.90
N LYS A 27 15.50 5.34 -1.00
CA LYS A 27 16.60 4.36 -1.09
C LYS A 27 16.26 3.16 -1.98
N TYR A 28 15.04 3.08 -2.48
CA TYR A 28 14.56 1.99 -3.32
C TYR A 28 14.24 2.49 -4.72
N ASP A 29 14.40 1.63 -5.69
CA ASP A 29 13.95 1.86 -7.08
C ASP A 29 12.48 1.42 -7.21
N ALA A 30 11.59 2.16 -6.54
CA ALA A 30 10.15 1.91 -6.53
C ALA A 30 9.39 3.13 -5.98
N SER A 31 8.09 3.21 -6.22
CA SER A 31 7.26 4.27 -5.68
C SER A 31 7.24 4.25 -4.14
N LYS A 32 7.08 5.41 -3.51
CA LYS A 32 7.00 5.48 -2.05
C LYS A 32 5.83 4.66 -1.49
N GLU A 33 4.71 4.63 -2.22
CA GLU A 33 3.51 3.88 -1.84
C GLU A 33 3.80 2.37 -1.82
N TRP A 34 4.44 1.84 -2.86
CA TRP A 34 4.83 0.45 -2.90
C TRP A 34 5.84 0.10 -1.79
N VAL A 35 6.86 0.93 -1.61
CA VAL A 35 7.88 0.71 -0.57
C VAL A 35 7.27 0.67 0.81
N VAL A 36 6.40 1.62 1.13
CA VAL A 36 5.72 1.65 2.44
C VAL A 36 4.82 0.43 2.62
N ALA A 37 4.06 0.03 1.60
CA ALA A 37 3.26 -1.20 1.65
C ALA A 37 4.13 -2.44 1.89
N ALA A 38 5.30 -2.52 1.26
CA ALA A 38 6.24 -3.62 1.46
C ALA A 38 6.84 -3.63 2.87
N LEU A 39 7.23 -2.47 3.41
CA LEU A 39 7.75 -2.33 4.77
C LEU A 39 6.68 -2.62 5.83
N LEU A 40 5.41 -2.33 5.52
CA LEU A 40 4.25 -2.69 6.36
C LEU A 40 3.78 -4.15 6.16
N GLY A 41 4.54 -4.97 5.43
CA GLY A 41 4.32 -6.40 5.34
C GLY A 41 3.38 -6.87 4.23
N GLN A 42 2.99 -5.99 3.31
CA GLN A 42 1.97 -6.31 2.30
C GLN A 42 2.53 -6.75 0.94
N MET A 43 3.84 -6.64 0.71
CA MET A 43 4.48 -7.00 -0.55
C MET A 43 5.70 -7.90 -0.31
N GLN A 44 5.94 -8.81 -1.27
CA GLN A 44 7.18 -9.55 -1.36
C GLN A 44 8.30 -8.64 -1.85
N MET A 45 9.47 -8.72 -1.24
CA MET A 45 10.67 -7.98 -1.68
C MET A 45 11.58 -8.86 -2.53
N THR A 46 12.23 -8.26 -3.50
CA THR A 46 13.39 -8.88 -4.15
C THR A 46 14.56 -8.98 -3.15
N LYS A 47 15.54 -9.80 -3.44
CA LYS A 47 16.75 -9.93 -2.62
C LYS A 47 17.42 -8.57 -2.39
N LYS A 48 17.58 -7.77 -3.44
CA LYS A 48 18.17 -6.42 -3.35
C LYS A 48 17.38 -5.50 -2.42
N GLN A 49 16.05 -5.49 -2.53
CA GLN A 49 15.18 -4.68 -1.67
C GLN A 49 15.25 -5.14 -0.21
N ALA A 50 15.26 -6.44 0.03
CA ALA A 50 15.36 -7.00 1.36
C ALA A 50 16.72 -6.67 2.04
N GLU A 51 17.82 -6.71 1.29
CA GLU A 51 19.15 -6.31 1.76
C GLU A 51 19.23 -4.81 2.10
N ILE A 52 18.61 -3.94 1.29
CA ILE A 52 18.48 -2.51 1.58
C ILE A 52 17.72 -2.33 2.90
N THR A 53 16.60 -3.04 3.06
CA THR A 53 15.78 -3.00 4.28
C THR A 53 16.60 -3.46 5.49
N GLY A 54 17.35 -4.56 5.34
CA GLY A 54 18.23 -5.08 6.39
C GLY A 54 19.23 -4.05 6.90
N LYS A 55 19.88 -3.34 5.99
CA LYS A 55 20.84 -2.27 6.32
C LYS A 55 20.20 -1.07 7.02
N ILE A 56 19.02 -0.65 6.59
CA ILE A 56 18.31 0.51 7.17
C ILE A 56 17.86 0.21 8.60
N PHE A 57 17.30 -0.98 8.82
CA PHE A 57 16.59 -1.33 10.05
C PHE A 57 17.38 -2.28 10.98
N GLY A 58 18.58 -2.70 10.58
CA GLY A 58 19.41 -3.61 11.39
C GLY A 58 18.78 -4.99 11.53
N LEU A 59 18.33 -5.56 10.41
CA LEU A 59 17.72 -6.88 10.38
C LEU A 59 18.79 -7.96 10.28
N THR A 60 18.52 -9.14 10.88
CA THR A 60 19.33 -10.34 10.73
C THR A 60 19.13 -11.00 9.35
N ASP A 61 20.00 -11.93 8.97
CA ASP A 61 19.86 -12.66 7.71
C ASP A 61 18.55 -13.45 7.63
N GLU A 62 18.09 -14.00 8.75
CA GLU A 62 16.80 -14.69 8.83
C GLU A 62 15.63 -13.70 8.59
N GLU A 63 15.66 -12.53 9.20
CA GLU A 63 14.65 -11.49 9.00
C GLU A 63 14.63 -10.97 7.54
N ILE A 64 15.82 -10.84 6.93
CA ILE A 64 15.98 -10.48 5.52
C ILE A 64 15.40 -11.58 4.61
N ALA A 65 15.58 -12.85 4.95
CA ALA A 65 14.98 -13.95 4.20
C ALA A 65 13.44 -13.90 4.25
N TRP A 66 12.86 -13.61 5.41
CA TRP A 66 11.40 -13.45 5.56
C TRP A 66 10.82 -12.35 4.69
N LEU A 67 11.56 -11.28 4.39
CA LEU A 67 11.10 -10.21 3.49
C LEU A 67 10.88 -10.68 2.05
N GLN A 68 11.52 -11.78 1.66
CA GLN A 68 11.48 -12.35 0.33
C GLN A 68 10.38 -13.41 0.15
N ILE A 69 9.68 -13.75 1.23
CA ILE A 69 8.52 -14.65 1.19
C ILE A 69 7.27 -13.86 0.81
N VAL A 70 6.39 -14.49 0.02
CA VAL A 70 5.07 -13.90 -0.29
C VAL A 70 4.27 -13.77 1.01
N PRO A 71 3.90 -12.56 1.42
CA PRO A 71 3.18 -12.37 2.67
C PRO A 71 1.69 -12.72 2.53
N TYR A 72 1.05 -12.99 3.66
CA TYR A 72 -0.39 -12.87 3.74
C TYR A 72 -0.79 -11.41 3.57
N LYS A 73 -1.66 -11.11 2.62
CA LYS A 73 -2.10 -9.74 2.30
C LYS A 73 -3.41 -9.42 3.01
N GLY A 74 -3.50 -8.19 3.50
CA GLY A 74 -4.61 -7.71 4.31
C GLY A 74 -4.20 -7.61 5.79
N SER A 75 -4.13 -6.37 6.30
CA SER A 75 -3.64 -6.08 7.66
C SER A 75 -4.71 -5.54 8.60
N LEU A 76 -5.94 -5.37 8.12
CA LEU A 76 -7.02 -4.86 8.95
C LEU A 76 -7.55 -5.98 9.87
N PRO A 77 -7.70 -5.71 11.19
CA PRO A 77 -8.17 -6.72 12.14
C PRO A 77 -9.66 -7.02 12.01
N THR A 78 -10.41 -6.14 11.34
CA THR A 78 -11.88 -6.25 11.17
C THR A 78 -12.28 -5.92 9.74
N ALA A 79 -13.41 -6.47 9.28
CA ALA A 79 -13.95 -6.20 7.94
C ALA A 79 -14.34 -4.73 7.77
N VAL A 80 -14.90 -4.12 8.82
CA VAL A 80 -15.17 -2.68 8.88
C VAL A 80 -14.04 -2.01 9.67
N PRO A 81 -13.28 -1.09 9.07
CA PRO A 81 -12.18 -0.44 9.77
C PRO A 81 -12.69 0.49 10.87
N THR A 82 -11.98 0.52 11.99
CA THR A 82 -12.31 1.38 13.14
C THR A 82 -11.44 2.63 13.23
N ASP A 83 -10.25 2.62 12.62
CA ASP A 83 -9.41 3.81 12.52
C ASP A 83 -10.14 4.90 11.71
N PRO A 84 -10.23 6.15 12.21
CA PRO A 84 -11.01 7.21 11.54
C PRO A 84 -10.54 7.53 10.13
N LEU A 85 -9.24 7.49 9.84
CA LEU A 85 -8.72 7.76 8.50
C LEU A 85 -9.00 6.60 7.55
N ILE A 86 -8.76 5.37 7.97
CA ILE A 86 -9.05 4.18 7.15
C ILE A 86 -10.56 4.04 6.94
N TYR A 87 -11.37 4.37 7.96
CA TYR A 87 -12.83 4.36 7.85
C TYR A 87 -13.34 5.37 6.80
N ARG A 88 -12.66 6.51 6.58
CA ARG A 88 -13.05 7.46 5.50
C ARG A 88 -12.96 6.80 4.12
N TRP A 89 -11.95 5.96 3.87
CA TRP A 89 -11.86 5.19 2.63
C TRP A 89 -12.97 4.17 2.49
N TYR A 90 -13.29 3.46 3.56
CA TYR A 90 -14.44 2.55 3.61
C TYR A 90 -15.76 3.29 3.35
N GLU A 91 -15.96 4.45 3.98
CA GLU A 91 -17.14 5.29 3.79
C GLU A 91 -17.27 5.79 2.35
N ILE A 92 -16.17 6.21 1.72
CA ILE A 92 -16.14 6.60 0.30
C ILE A 92 -16.63 5.44 -0.57
N VAL A 93 -16.11 4.24 -0.37
CA VAL A 93 -16.56 3.06 -1.11
C VAL A 93 -18.00 2.70 -0.78
N SER A 94 -18.41 2.80 0.48
CA SER A 94 -19.78 2.52 0.91
C SER A 94 -20.81 3.47 0.28
N VAL A 95 -20.46 4.76 0.15
CA VAL A 95 -21.34 5.79 -0.42
C VAL A 95 -21.28 5.83 -1.95
N TYR A 96 -20.06 5.77 -2.51
CA TYR A 96 -19.83 5.98 -3.94
C TYR A 96 -19.53 4.70 -4.72
N GLY A 97 -19.45 3.55 -4.06
CA GLY A 97 -19.08 2.30 -4.73
C GLY A 97 -19.99 1.94 -5.89
N THR A 98 -21.29 2.09 -5.73
CA THR A 98 -22.26 1.85 -6.80
C THR A 98 -22.14 2.89 -7.92
N THR A 99 -21.90 4.15 -7.60
CA THR A 99 -21.66 5.21 -8.58
C THR A 99 -20.38 4.94 -9.39
N ILE A 100 -19.29 4.58 -8.73
CA ILE A 100 -18.02 4.22 -9.38
C ILE A 100 -18.26 3.03 -10.33
N LYS A 101 -18.96 2.01 -9.87
CA LYS A 101 -19.31 0.83 -10.67
C LYS A 101 -20.09 1.22 -11.92
N GLU A 102 -21.16 1.96 -11.79
CA GLU A 102 -22.02 2.37 -12.92
C GLU A 102 -21.23 3.16 -13.97
N LEU A 103 -20.43 4.13 -13.54
CA LEU A 103 -19.65 4.96 -14.46
C LEU A 103 -18.53 4.18 -15.15
N ILE A 104 -17.89 3.24 -14.46
CA ILE A 104 -16.89 2.36 -15.08
C ILE A 104 -17.54 1.45 -16.11
N HIS A 105 -18.66 0.83 -15.79
CA HIS A 105 -19.35 -0.04 -16.75
C HIS A 105 -19.93 0.71 -17.95
N GLU A 106 -20.36 1.95 -17.75
CA GLU A 106 -20.83 2.79 -18.85
C GLU A 106 -19.70 3.09 -19.86
N GLU A 107 -18.50 3.39 -19.37
CA GLU A 107 -17.34 3.72 -20.21
C GLU A 107 -16.63 2.49 -20.79
N PHE A 108 -16.45 1.43 -19.98
CA PHE A 108 -15.59 0.30 -20.31
C PHE A 108 -16.35 -1.01 -20.63
N GLY A 109 -17.60 -1.14 -20.22
CA GLY A 109 -18.34 -2.38 -20.28
C GLY A 109 -18.17 -3.27 -19.04
N ASP A 110 -18.51 -4.54 -19.16
CA ASP A 110 -18.45 -5.50 -18.05
C ASP A 110 -17.03 -5.94 -17.73
N GLY A 111 -16.62 -5.73 -16.51
CA GLY A 111 -15.27 -6.06 -16.04
C GLY A 111 -14.95 -5.44 -14.70
N ILE A 112 -13.65 -5.35 -14.41
CA ILE A 112 -13.12 -4.79 -13.18
C ILE A 112 -11.92 -3.86 -13.43
N MET A 113 -11.64 -2.96 -12.49
CA MET A 113 -10.35 -2.29 -12.39
C MET A 113 -9.38 -3.18 -11.60
N SER A 114 -8.23 -3.53 -12.20
CA SER A 114 -7.22 -4.33 -11.53
C SER A 114 -6.62 -3.59 -10.32
N ALA A 115 -6.42 -4.32 -9.22
CA ALA A 115 -5.60 -3.91 -8.09
C ALA A 115 -4.21 -4.56 -8.11
N ILE A 116 -3.85 -5.28 -9.18
CA ILE A 116 -2.55 -5.92 -9.41
C ILE A 116 -1.75 -5.14 -10.45
N ASP A 117 -2.31 -4.95 -11.65
CA ASP A 117 -1.81 -3.99 -12.63
C ASP A 117 -2.36 -2.61 -12.26
N PHE A 118 -1.67 -1.98 -11.33
CA PHE A 118 -2.22 -0.89 -10.52
C PHE A 118 -1.11 0.05 -10.05
N SER A 119 -1.43 1.33 -9.97
CA SER A 119 -0.59 2.32 -9.31
C SER A 119 -1.40 3.24 -8.42
N MET A 120 -0.75 3.76 -7.39
CA MET A 120 -1.32 4.73 -6.45
C MET A 120 -0.33 5.88 -6.28
N ASP A 121 -0.86 7.10 -6.30
CA ASP A 121 -0.09 8.32 -6.02
C ASP A 121 -0.80 9.13 -4.95
N ILE A 122 -0.07 9.47 -3.88
CA ILE A 122 -0.59 10.21 -2.73
C ILE A 122 0.20 11.51 -2.61
N GLN A 123 -0.47 12.64 -2.80
CA GLN A 123 0.14 13.96 -2.79
C GLN A 123 -0.62 14.94 -1.89
N ARG A 124 0.12 15.91 -1.37
CA ARG A 124 -0.46 17.12 -0.79
C ARG A 124 -0.80 18.09 -1.91
N GLU A 125 -2.02 18.59 -1.90
CA GLU A 125 -2.47 19.65 -2.78
C GLU A 125 -2.68 20.92 -1.94
N ALA A 126 -1.90 21.97 -2.23
CA ALA A 126 -2.01 23.23 -1.52
C ALA A 126 -3.34 23.92 -1.82
N ASP A 127 -4.02 24.37 -0.79
CA ASP A 127 -5.27 25.13 -0.89
C ASP A 127 -5.27 26.23 0.17
N PRO A 128 -5.62 27.49 -0.21
CA PRO A 128 -5.64 28.62 0.74
C PRO A 128 -6.59 28.42 1.93
N LYS A 129 -7.61 27.56 1.78
CA LYS A 129 -8.59 27.23 2.83
C LYS A 129 -8.22 25.98 3.65
N GLY A 130 -7.07 25.42 3.42
CA GLY A 130 -6.58 24.19 4.05
C GLY A 130 -6.16 23.15 3.00
N ASP A 131 -4.96 22.64 3.11
CA ASP A 131 -4.39 21.70 2.14
C ASP A 131 -5.23 20.43 2.02
N ARG A 132 -5.26 19.87 0.82
CA ARG A 132 -6.02 18.68 0.48
C ARG A 132 -5.09 17.47 0.35
N VAL A 133 -5.63 16.29 0.66
CA VAL A 133 -5.03 15.02 0.28
C VAL A 133 -5.53 14.66 -1.11
N ASN A 134 -4.62 14.52 -2.08
CA ASN A 134 -4.94 14.06 -3.41
C ASN A 134 -4.44 12.64 -3.59
N VAL A 135 -5.33 11.71 -3.97
CA VAL A 135 -5.00 10.30 -4.20
C VAL A 135 -5.47 9.92 -5.59
N VAL A 136 -4.54 9.46 -6.41
CA VAL A 136 -4.82 8.94 -7.75
C VAL A 136 -4.65 7.43 -7.75
N LEU A 137 -5.68 6.72 -8.17
CA LEU A 137 -5.68 5.28 -8.35
C LEU A 137 -5.78 4.99 -9.86
N SER A 138 -4.86 4.22 -10.40
CA SER A 138 -4.87 3.81 -11.80
C SER A 138 -4.73 2.29 -11.87
N GLY A 139 -5.72 1.63 -12.42
CA GLY A 139 -5.74 0.19 -12.58
C GLY A 139 -6.19 -0.19 -13.99
N LYS A 140 -5.54 -1.21 -14.55
CA LYS A 140 -5.91 -1.75 -15.86
C LYS A 140 -7.32 -2.31 -15.82
N PHE A 141 -8.15 -1.94 -16.81
CA PHE A 141 -9.48 -2.56 -16.97
C PHE A 141 -9.35 -3.98 -17.50
N LEU A 142 -10.02 -4.92 -16.85
CA LEU A 142 -10.06 -6.34 -17.20
C LEU A 142 -11.51 -6.72 -17.50
N SER A 143 -11.81 -6.98 -18.78
CA SER A 143 -13.13 -7.40 -19.21
C SER A 143 -13.44 -8.85 -18.80
N TYR A 144 -14.67 -9.12 -18.39
CA TYR A 144 -15.17 -10.48 -18.33
C TYR A 144 -15.30 -11.06 -19.73
N LYS A 145 -14.98 -12.34 -19.86
CA LYS A 145 -15.04 -13.08 -21.12
C LYS A 145 -16.21 -14.05 -21.10
N THR A 146 -16.82 -14.26 -22.27
CA THR A 146 -17.72 -15.38 -22.49
C THR A 146 -16.91 -16.65 -22.75
N TYR A 147 -17.27 -17.74 -22.10
CA TYR A 147 -16.62 -19.06 -22.26
C TYR A 147 -17.66 -20.18 -22.44
#